data_f4fe73961433f781ce5a984efb5a2afa
#
_entry.id   f4fe73961433f781ce5a984efb5a2afa
#
_cell.length_a   1.000
_cell.length_b   1.000
_cell.length_c   1.000
_cell.angle_alpha   90.00
_cell.angle_beta   90.00
_cell.angle_gamma   90.00
#
_symmetry.space_group_name_H-M   'P 1'
#
loop_
_entity.id
_entity.type
_entity.pdbx_description
1 polymer ?
#
loop_
_entity_poly.entity_id
_entity_poly.type
_entity_poly.pdbx_seq_one_letter_code
_entity_poly.pdbx_strand_id
1 'polypeptide(L)'
;MAHRQGMTLIEMMVALVIFTLVLASALGALRSQTRGFDRGSDEMSVLQNMRFAADLMEQEIRAAGNNLAPSQPPVVYAGVNSVAINADLISNTAGDLFAVYVDPDASAAEVTGFLLANQQNIPQSSPAFNYPVADYFGNVAETIIFYFEPDTSTTDGADFRLMRQVNSLPAEVVVRNILPHADRPFFQYFHETAGRIDSVPSGWYPLSHAAAAYTGDQSVQINQLRAVEVNYTVSNGRTGVEQRTQQMSFVVSMPSTPFVPPPNCGPAPILGISLTATAAGWLGAERIDLTWPPAVDDNGGARDIERYIIWRRQGGGPWGLPYRSIPAGRTSSYLFSDENVVLGPAYHYLLAAQDCTPLMSPTVSASASVVSGTLQP
;
A
#
# COMPACT_ATOMS: atom_id res chain seq x y z
N MET A 1 18.75 88.96 -14.58
CA MET A 1 18.08 88.59 -13.33
C MET A 1 16.76 87.96 -13.69
N ALA A 2 16.65 86.62 -13.50
CA ALA A 2 15.41 85.89 -13.81
C ALA A 2 14.45 86.09 -12.61
N HIS A 3 13.29 86.71 -12.90
CA HIS A 3 12.22 86.79 -11.98
C HIS A 3 11.73 85.44 -11.56
N ARG A 4 11.99 84.99 -10.35
CA ARG A 4 11.31 83.86 -9.75
C ARG A 4 9.86 84.28 -9.47
N GLN A 5 8.96 83.88 -10.31
CA GLN A 5 7.53 83.98 -10.05
C GLN A 5 7.19 82.95 -8.95
N GLY A 6 6.70 83.44 -7.83
CA GLY A 6 6.21 82.56 -6.75
C GLY A 6 4.91 81.90 -7.19
N MET A 7 4.71 80.68 -6.81
CA MET A 7 3.52 79.87 -7.05
C MET A 7 2.33 80.44 -6.29
N THR A 8 1.19 80.66 -6.90
CA THR A 8 -0.03 81.16 -6.25
C THR A 8 -0.67 80.00 -5.43
N LEU A 9 -1.42 80.40 -4.39
CA LEU A 9 -2.13 79.48 -3.51
C LEU A 9 -3.13 78.60 -4.31
N ILE A 10 -3.73 79.14 -5.34
CA ILE A 10 -4.68 78.46 -6.20
C ILE A 10 -3.96 77.37 -7.09
N GLU A 11 -2.76 77.65 -7.58
CA GLU A 11 -1.94 76.65 -8.34
C GLU A 11 -1.54 75.50 -7.43
N MET A 12 -1.18 75.77 -6.17
CA MET A 12 -0.91 74.69 -5.22
C MET A 12 -2.16 73.87 -4.92
N MET A 13 -3.33 74.44 -4.76
CA MET A 13 -4.58 73.72 -4.54
C MET A 13 -4.93 72.81 -5.75
N VAL A 14 -4.84 73.34 -6.95
CA VAL A 14 -5.11 72.62 -8.19
C VAL A 14 -4.12 71.48 -8.38
N ALA A 15 -2.83 71.73 -8.14
CA ALA A 15 -1.79 70.70 -8.20
C ALA A 15 -2.05 69.58 -7.19
N LEU A 16 -2.48 69.88 -5.97
CA LEU A 16 -2.78 68.91 -4.94
C LEU A 16 -4.01 68.05 -5.28
N VAL A 17 -5.06 68.67 -5.87
CA VAL A 17 -6.25 67.93 -6.34
C VAL A 17 -5.87 66.96 -7.47
N ILE A 18 -5.10 67.43 -8.46
CA ILE A 18 -4.65 66.56 -9.57
C ILE A 18 -3.76 65.42 -9.03
N PHE A 19 -2.82 65.74 -8.12
CA PHE A 19 -1.94 64.76 -7.51
C PHE A 19 -2.73 63.69 -6.75
N THR A 20 -3.76 64.07 -5.93
CA THR A 20 -4.58 63.09 -5.20
C THR A 20 -5.39 62.22 -6.14
N LEU A 21 -5.92 62.75 -7.24
CA LEU A 21 -6.63 61.96 -8.27
C LEU A 21 -5.70 60.95 -8.96
N VAL A 22 -4.49 61.38 -9.33
CA VAL A 22 -3.48 60.49 -9.93
C VAL A 22 -3.05 59.40 -8.95
N LEU A 23 -2.80 59.77 -7.69
CA LEU A 23 -2.44 58.81 -6.66
C LEU A 23 -3.59 57.84 -6.36
N ALA A 24 -4.82 58.29 -6.28
CA ALA A 24 -5.99 57.43 -6.08
C ALA A 24 -6.15 56.42 -7.25
N SER A 25 -5.96 56.90 -8.50
CA SER A 25 -6.03 56.00 -9.67
C SER A 25 -4.87 54.97 -9.71
N ALA A 26 -3.65 55.38 -9.36
CA ALA A 26 -2.51 54.50 -9.25
C ALA A 26 -2.69 53.42 -8.16
N LEU A 27 -3.17 53.81 -6.99
CA LEU A 27 -3.52 52.88 -5.90
C LEU A 27 -4.64 51.90 -6.28
N GLY A 28 -5.65 52.41 -7.02
CA GLY A 28 -6.71 51.56 -7.58
C GLY A 28 -6.18 50.52 -8.55
N ALA A 29 -5.28 50.91 -9.45
CA ALA A 29 -4.63 50.02 -10.39
C ALA A 29 -3.75 48.97 -9.70
N LEU A 30 -2.94 49.38 -8.72
CA LEU A 30 -2.12 48.46 -7.92
C LEU A 30 -2.97 47.44 -7.17
N ARG A 31 -4.05 47.82 -6.51
CA ARG A 31 -4.98 46.92 -5.84
C ARG A 31 -5.63 45.93 -6.81
N SER A 32 -5.99 46.40 -8.01
CA SER A 32 -6.55 45.51 -9.05
C SER A 32 -5.53 44.49 -9.53
N GLN A 33 -4.27 44.90 -9.74
CA GLN A 33 -3.19 44.00 -10.15
C GLN A 33 -2.87 42.98 -9.06
N THR A 34 -2.76 43.42 -7.78
CA THR A 34 -2.52 42.50 -6.65
C THR A 34 -3.64 41.44 -6.55
N ARG A 35 -4.90 41.85 -6.63
CA ARG A 35 -6.03 40.90 -6.62
C ARG A 35 -6.02 39.97 -7.81
N GLY A 36 -5.60 40.44 -9.00
CA GLY A 36 -5.44 39.60 -10.18
C GLY A 36 -4.34 38.56 -9.99
N PHE A 37 -3.23 38.98 -9.42
CA PHE A 37 -2.11 38.09 -9.11
C PHE A 37 -2.48 37.04 -8.06
N ASP A 38 -3.12 37.46 -6.95
CA ASP A 38 -3.58 36.54 -5.90
C ASP A 38 -4.53 35.47 -6.46
N ARG A 39 -5.48 35.89 -7.31
CA ARG A 39 -6.42 34.95 -7.97
C ARG A 39 -5.69 33.94 -8.86
N GLY A 40 -4.74 34.40 -9.67
CA GLY A 40 -3.96 33.51 -10.53
C GLY A 40 -3.09 32.53 -9.74
N SER A 41 -2.52 32.99 -8.63
CA SER A 41 -1.75 32.14 -7.72
C SER A 41 -2.64 31.09 -7.04
N ASP A 42 -3.82 31.47 -6.57
CA ASP A 42 -4.78 30.55 -5.97
C ASP A 42 -5.23 29.47 -6.96
N GLU A 43 -5.58 29.87 -8.21
CA GLU A 43 -5.96 28.90 -9.26
C GLU A 43 -4.82 27.94 -9.59
N MET A 44 -3.60 28.43 -9.68
CA MET A 44 -2.43 27.60 -9.94
C MET A 44 -2.21 26.59 -8.81
N SER A 45 -2.33 27.01 -7.57
CA SER A 45 -2.20 26.15 -6.38
C SER A 45 -3.27 25.04 -6.38
N VAL A 46 -4.52 25.38 -6.67
CA VAL A 46 -5.62 24.41 -6.79
C VAL A 46 -5.32 23.36 -7.87
N LEU A 47 -4.88 23.81 -9.06
CA LEU A 47 -4.54 22.91 -10.17
C LEU A 47 -3.34 21.99 -9.84
N GLN A 48 -2.31 22.52 -9.18
CA GLN A 48 -1.14 21.75 -8.78
C GLN A 48 -1.52 20.67 -7.76
N ASN A 49 -2.25 21.04 -6.72
CA ASN A 49 -2.71 20.09 -5.70
C ASN A 49 -3.61 19.01 -6.29
N MET A 50 -4.52 19.39 -7.18
CA MET A 50 -5.42 18.47 -7.87
C MET A 50 -4.66 17.44 -8.70
N ARG A 51 -3.68 17.90 -9.50
CA ARG A 51 -2.86 17.02 -10.34
C ARG A 51 -1.98 16.11 -9.50
N PHE A 52 -1.33 16.66 -8.49
CA PHE A 52 -0.48 15.87 -7.60
C PHE A 52 -1.24 14.72 -6.95
N ALA A 53 -2.43 15.00 -6.41
CA ALA A 53 -3.28 13.96 -5.82
C ALA A 53 -3.71 12.91 -6.85
N ALA A 54 -4.11 13.35 -8.05
CA ALA A 54 -4.52 12.44 -9.13
C ALA A 54 -3.37 11.55 -9.58
N ASP A 55 -2.22 12.14 -9.87
CA ASP A 55 -1.03 11.40 -10.36
C ASP A 55 -0.56 10.35 -9.35
N LEU A 56 -0.53 10.72 -8.05
CA LEU A 56 -0.14 9.80 -6.99
C LEU A 56 -1.13 8.63 -6.85
N MET A 57 -2.43 8.92 -6.76
CA MET A 57 -3.46 7.88 -6.67
C MET A 57 -3.48 7.00 -7.93
N GLU A 58 -3.37 7.59 -9.10
CA GLU A 58 -3.35 6.83 -10.35
C GLU A 58 -2.16 5.88 -10.42
N GLN A 59 -0.97 6.35 -10.06
CA GLN A 59 0.23 5.54 -10.07
C GLN A 59 0.15 4.36 -9.12
N GLU A 60 -0.26 4.59 -7.88
CA GLU A 60 -0.28 3.56 -6.85
C GLU A 60 -1.46 2.60 -7.03
N ILE A 61 -2.67 3.08 -7.35
CA ILE A 61 -3.81 2.19 -7.62
C ILE A 61 -3.55 1.31 -8.84
N ARG A 62 -2.88 1.83 -9.86
CA ARG A 62 -2.49 1.04 -11.04
C ARG A 62 -1.48 -0.06 -10.70
N ALA A 63 -0.69 0.12 -9.67
CA ALA A 63 0.25 -0.89 -9.19
C ALA A 63 -0.42 -2.02 -8.37
N ALA A 64 -1.72 -1.92 -8.09
CA ALA A 64 -2.44 -2.94 -7.33
C ALA A 64 -2.22 -4.34 -7.92
N GLY A 65 -1.82 -5.29 -7.09
CA GLY A 65 -1.50 -6.66 -7.50
C GLY A 65 -0.07 -6.87 -8.00
N ASN A 66 0.72 -5.81 -8.12
CA ASN A 66 2.10 -5.95 -8.56
C ASN A 66 2.92 -6.76 -7.55
N ASN A 67 3.56 -7.81 -8.04
CA ASN A 67 4.48 -8.67 -7.28
C ASN A 67 3.91 -9.25 -5.98
N LEU A 68 2.58 -9.45 -5.90
CA LEU A 68 1.92 -10.13 -4.79
C LEU A 68 2.09 -11.64 -4.86
N ALA A 69 1.96 -12.30 -3.71
CA ALA A 69 1.74 -13.74 -3.69
C ALA A 69 0.46 -14.09 -4.48
N PRO A 70 0.48 -15.18 -5.26
CA PRO A 70 -0.64 -15.55 -6.13
C PRO A 70 -2.00 -15.69 -5.41
N SER A 71 -1.96 -16.01 -4.12
CA SER A 71 -3.13 -16.19 -3.25
C SER A 71 -3.64 -14.93 -2.60
N GLN A 72 -3.02 -13.77 -2.87
CA GLN A 72 -3.39 -12.53 -2.20
C GLN A 72 -4.12 -11.56 -3.12
N PRO A 73 -5.17 -10.91 -2.63
CA PRO A 73 -5.98 -10.02 -3.45
C PRO A 73 -5.28 -8.67 -3.68
N PRO A 74 -5.39 -8.11 -4.88
CA PRO A 74 -4.89 -6.77 -5.17
C PRO A 74 -5.68 -5.65 -4.46
N VAL A 75 -6.96 -5.87 -4.18
CA VAL A 75 -7.81 -4.93 -3.43
C VAL A 75 -8.26 -5.59 -2.15
N VAL A 76 -7.95 -4.98 -1.01
CA VAL A 76 -8.32 -5.52 0.31
C VAL A 76 -9.46 -4.76 0.97
N TYR A 77 -9.77 -3.57 0.47
CA TYR A 77 -10.91 -2.79 0.94
C TYR A 77 -11.41 -1.84 -0.15
N ALA A 78 -12.72 -1.79 -0.34
CA ALA A 78 -13.37 -0.89 -1.27
C ALA A 78 -14.54 -0.19 -0.58
N GLY A 79 -14.37 1.07 -0.23
CA GLY A 79 -15.38 1.90 0.44
C GLY A 79 -15.61 3.21 -0.31
N VAL A 80 -16.65 3.94 0.07
CA VAL A 80 -17.01 5.22 -0.57
C VAL A 80 -15.99 6.34 -0.27
N ASN A 81 -15.33 6.27 0.88
CA ASN A 81 -14.36 7.27 1.33
C ASN A 81 -12.93 6.74 1.42
N SER A 82 -12.73 5.44 1.23
CA SER A 82 -11.44 4.78 1.38
C SER A 82 -11.29 3.65 0.38
N VAL A 83 -10.07 3.45 -0.07
CA VAL A 83 -9.65 2.30 -0.85
C VAL A 83 -8.33 1.79 -0.29
N ALA A 84 -8.19 0.47 -0.16
CA ALA A 84 -6.94 -0.16 0.21
C ALA A 84 -6.56 -1.22 -0.82
N ILE A 85 -5.33 -1.16 -1.25
CA ILE A 85 -4.75 -2.06 -2.24
C ILE A 85 -3.47 -2.68 -1.69
N ASN A 86 -3.15 -3.87 -2.15
CA ASN A 86 -1.85 -4.48 -1.95
C ASN A 86 -1.00 -4.35 -3.22
N ALA A 87 0.23 -3.90 -3.06
CA ALA A 87 1.24 -3.85 -4.11
C ALA A 87 2.63 -3.92 -3.49
N ASP A 88 3.61 -4.39 -4.22
CA ASP A 88 5.00 -4.29 -3.84
C ASP A 88 5.56 -2.96 -4.37
N LEU A 89 5.78 -2.03 -3.47
CA LEU A 89 6.46 -0.78 -3.74
C LEU A 89 7.93 -0.89 -3.38
N ILE A 90 8.78 -0.12 -4.05
CA ILE A 90 10.24 -0.13 -3.81
C ILE A 90 10.63 0.42 -2.43
N SER A 91 9.68 0.93 -1.67
CA SER A 91 9.93 1.58 -0.38
C SER A 91 9.83 0.61 0.80
N ASN A 92 10.85 -0.20 1.02
CA ASN A 92 10.93 -0.99 2.24
C ASN A 92 11.35 -0.11 3.41
N THR A 93 10.41 0.28 4.24
CA THR A 93 10.70 0.98 5.49
C THR A 93 11.09 -0.03 6.55
N ALA A 94 12.27 0.13 7.14
CA ALA A 94 12.74 -0.76 8.19
C ALA A 94 11.75 -0.78 9.37
N GLY A 95 11.29 -1.98 9.73
CA GLY A 95 10.38 -2.20 10.86
C GLY A 95 8.89 -2.17 10.53
N ASP A 96 8.50 -1.91 9.28
CA ASP A 96 7.13 -2.01 8.81
C ASP A 96 7.05 -3.01 7.64
N LEU A 97 6.78 -4.24 7.98
CA LEU A 97 6.86 -5.38 7.06
C LEU A 97 5.50 -5.97 6.71
N PHE A 98 4.40 -5.22 6.92
CA PHE A 98 3.08 -5.81 6.92
C PHE A 98 2.16 -5.27 5.85
N ALA A 99 1.82 -6.11 4.88
CA ALA A 99 0.60 -5.96 4.12
C ALA A 99 -0.58 -6.62 4.87
N VAL A 100 -1.80 -6.19 4.57
CA VAL A 100 -3.02 -6.87 4.99
C VAL A 100 -3.19 -8.12 4.13
N TYR A 101 -3.16 -9.28 4.78
CA TYR A 101 -3.41 -10.55 4.11
C TYR A 101 -4.79 -11.07 4.43
N VAL A 102 -5.24 -11.85 3.52
CA VAL A 102 -6.58 -12.38 3.55
C VAL A 102 -6.50 -13.90 3.52
N ASP A 103 -7.07 -14.51 4.55
CA ASP A 103 -7.24 -15.96 4.67
C ASP A 103 -8.66 -16.33 4.21
N PRO A 104 -8.80 -17.06 3.09
CA PRO A 104 -10.11 -17.42 2.55
C PRO A 104 -10.97 -18.25 3.49
N ASP A 105 -10.36 -19.04 4.34
CA ASP A 105 -11.06 -19.99 5.22
C ASP A 105 -11.15 -19.51 6.68
N ALA A 106 -10.67 -18.29 6.98
CA ALA A 106 -10.74 -17.76 8.32
C ALA A 106 -12.18 -17.68 8.83
N SER A 107 -12.39 -18.11 10.04
CA SER A 107 -13.67 -17.89 10.72
C SER A 107 -13.87 -16.42 11.11
N ALA A 108 -15.10 -16.00 11.34
CA ALA A 108 -15.37 -14.62 11.79
C ALA A 108 -14.65 -14.25 13.08
N ALA A 109 -14.31 -15.23 13.93
CA ALA A 109 -13.56 -14.99 15.18
C ALA A 109 -12.07 -14.70 14.94
N GLU A 110 -11.54 -15.13 13.80
CA GLU A 110 -10.14 -14.92 13.40
C GLU A 110 -9.95 -13.63 12.64
N VAL A 111 -11.03 -13.05 12.10
CA VAL A 111 -10.97 -11.78 11.41
C VAL A 111 -10.78 -10.66 12.40
N THR A 112 -9.64 -9.99 12.32
CA THR A 112 -9.33 -8.78 13.09
C THR A 112 -9.48 -7.54 12.24
N GLY A 113 -9.46 -6.36 12.85
CA GLY A 113 -9.48 -5.10 12.11
C GLY A 113 -8.09 -4.48 12.01
N PHE A 114 -7.71 -4.05 10.83
CA PHE A 114 -6.63 -3.09 10.66
C PHE A 114 -7.25 -1.70 10.83
N LEU A 115 -7.00 -1.07 11.97
CA LEU A 115 -7.63 0.21 12.32
C LEU A 115 -6.89 1.36 11.65
N LEU A 116 -7.57 2.08 10.79
CA LEU A 116 -7.09 3.33 10.23
C LEU A 116 -7.16 4.46 11.28
N ALA A 117 -6.37 5.51 11.06
CA ALA A 117 -6.37 6.69 11.91
C ALA A 117 -7.76 7.35 12.06
N ASN A 118 -8.63 7.21 11.04
CA ASN A 118 -10.01 7.69 11.03
C ASN A 118 -11.03 6.74 11.68
N GLN A 119 -10.58 5.75 12.45
CA GLN A 119 -11.42 4.72 13.09
C GLN A 119 -12.07 3.74 12.10
N GLN A 120 -11.69 3.73 10.85
CA GLN A 120 -12.19 2.78 9.86
C GLN A 120 -11.39 1.47 9.95
N ASN A 121 -12.07 0.35 10.09
CA ASN A 121 -11.46 -0.96 10.11
C ASN A 121 -11.38 -1.57 8.71
N ILE A 122 -10.19 -2.01 8.32
CA ILE A 122 -9.99 -2.93 7.20
C ILE A 122 -9.89 -4.33 7.80
N PRO A 123 -10.73 -5.28 7.41
CA PRO A 123 -10.65 -6.62 7.95
C PRO A 123 -9.35 -7.29 7.56
N GLN A 124 -8.79 -7.96 8.52
CA GLN A 124 -7.59 -8.73 8.40
C GLN A 124 -7.83 -10.09 9.01
N SER A 125 -7.75 -11.15 8.23
CA SER A 125 -7.95 -12.51 8.69
C SER A 125 -6.70 -13.17 9.22
N SER A 126 -5.56 -12.52 9.10
CA SER A 126 -4.31 -13.06 9.56
C SER A 126 -3.45 -11.99 10.21
N PRO A 127 -2.75 -12.29 11.31
CA PRO A 127 -1.76 -11.38 11.82
C PRO A 127 -0.71 -11.14 10.74
N ALA A 128 -0.19 -9.95 10.73
CA ALA A 128 0.82 -9.46 9.84
C ALA A 128 1.92 -10.48 9.51
N PHE A 129 2.05 -10.82 8.25
CA PHE A 129 3.10 -11.73 7.78
C PHE A 129 4.18 -10.97 7.03
N ASN A 130 5.41 -11.33 7.33
CA ASN A 130 6.51 -10.99 6.46
C ASN A 130 6.46 -11.89 5.22
N TYR A 131 6.35 -11.31 4.04
CA TYR A 131 6.72 -12.05 2.85
C TYR A 131 8.19 -12.43 2.96
N PRO A 132 8.53 -13.70 2.78
CA PRO A 132 9.93 -14.08 2.72
C PRO A 132 10.57 -13.37 1.53
N VAL A 133 11.52 -12.50 1.83
CA VAL A 133 12.38 -11.90 0.82
C VAL A 133 13.30 -12.99 0.30
N ALA A 134 12.86 -13.76 -0.64
CA ALA A 134 13.68 -14.76 -1.27
C ALA A 134 13.27 -14.92 -2.71
N ASP A 135 14.20 -15.13 -3.56
CA ASP A 135 14.27 -15.44 -4.99
C ASP A 135 12.97 -15.38 -5.85
N TYR A 136 11.81 -15.35 -5.22
CA TYR A 136 10.48 -15.33 -5.86
C TYR A 136 9.75 -13.99 -5.76
N PHE A 137 9.99 -13.26 -4.69
CA PHE A 137 9.46 -11.91 -4.48
C PHE A 137 10.62 -11.05 -4.01
N GLY A 138 11.06 -10.14 -4.83
CA GLY A 138 12.23 -9.31 -4.54
C GLY A 138 12.05 -8.41 -3.32
N ASN A 139 10.81 -8.17 -2.90
CA ASN A 139 10.44 -7.27 -1.82
C ASN A 139 9.24 -7.78 -1.03
N VAL A 140 8.99 -7.13 0.09
CA VAL A 140 7.79 -7.32 0.90
C VAL A 140 6.70 -6.41 0.38
N ALA A 141 5.52 -6.96 0.11
CA ALA A 141 4.39 -6.17 -0.35
C ALA A 141 3.83 -5.27 0.75
N GLU A 142 3.31 -4.12 0.36
CA GLU A 142 2.66 -3.15 1.23
C GLU A 142 1.15 -3.08 0.97
N THR A 143 0.41 -2.74 2.01
CA THR A 143 -0.96 -2.26 1.89
C THR A 143 -0.96 -0.74 1.83
N ILE A 144 -1.41 -0.22 0.72
CA ILE A 144 -1.51 1.22 0.48
C ILE A 144 -2.97 1.62 0.62
N ILE A 145 -3.21 2.60 1.46
CA ILE A 145 -4.54 3.03 1.82
C ILE A 145 -4.69 4.50 1.49
N PHE A 146 -5.64 4.83 0.62
CA PHE A 146 -6.09 6.20 0.40
C PHE A 146 -7.45 6.40 1.03
N TYR A 147 -7.62 7.49 1.77
CA TYR A 147 -8.90 7.84 2.35
C TYR A 147 -9.09 9.34 2.47
N PHE A 148 -10.35 9.76 2.38
CA PHE A 148 -10.77 11.13 2.61
C PHE A 148 -11.39 11.21 4.00
N GLU A 149 -10.90 12.14 4.81
CA GLU A 149 -11.44 12.42 6.13
C GLU A 149 -11.70 13.92 6.33
N PRO A 150 -12.66 14.30 7.19
CA PRO A 150 -12.90 15.70 7.48
C PRO A 150 -11.64 16.40 7.99
N ASP A 151 -11.34 17.58 7.45
CA ASP A 151 -10.21 18.40 7.91
C ASP A 151 -10.63 19.29 9.08
N THR A 152 -10.35 18.84 10.29
CA THR A 152 -10.66 19.58 11.52
C THR A 152 -9.72 20.76 11.79
N SER A 153 -8.68 20.93 10.98
CA SER A 153 -7.71 22.03 11.11
C SER A 153 -8.13 23.31 10.38
N THR A 154 -9.17 23.23 9.53
CA THR A 154 -9.71 24.36 8.80
C THR A 154 -10.90 24.96 9.50
N THR A 155 -11.17 26.24 9.22
CA THR A 155 -12.31 26.96 9.82
C THR A 155 -13.64 26.66 9.13
N ASP A 156 -13.62 26.06 7.96
CA ASP A 156 -14.82 25.78 7.16
C ASP A 156 -15.58 24.53 7.66
N GLY A 157 -14.90 23.59 8.27
CA GLY A 157 -15.50 22.38 8.86
C GLY A 157 -16.24 21.45 7.87
N ALA A 158 -16.33 21.83 6.61
CA ALA A 158 -16.99 21.10 5.54
C ALA A 158 -16.01 20.47 4.53
N ASP A 159 -14.75 20.82 4.65
CA ASP A 159 -13.70 20.30 3.78
C ASP A 159 -13.06 19.04 4.35
N PHE A 160 -12.47 18.31 3.43
CA PHE A 160 -11.76 17.06 3.67
C PHE A 160 -10.28 17.21 3.35
N ARG A 161 -9.51 16.27 3.83
CA ARG A 161 -8.14 16.05 3.41
C ARG A 161 -7.99 14.65 2.84
N LEU A 162 -7.20 14.51 1.80
CA LEU A 162 -6.77 13.22 1.28
C LEU A 162 -5.59 12.74 2.11
N MET A 163 -5.74 11.55 2.66
CA MET A 163 -4.73 10.85 3.45
C MET A 163 -4.19 9.67 2.68
N ARG A 164 -2.92 9.39 2.85
CA ARG A 164 -2.24 8.18 2.40
C ARG A 164 -1.60 7.50 3.59
N GLN A 165 -1.79 6.20 3.69
CA GLN A 165 -1.15 5.37 4.70
C GLN A 165 -0.54 4.14 4.02
N VAL A 166 0.63 3.74 4.45
CA VAL A 166 1.28 2.49 4.03
C VAL A 166 1.41 1.61 5.26
N ASN A 167 0.85 0.43 5.18
CA ASN A 167 0.83 -0.53 6.28
C ASN A 167 0.38 0.12 7.61
N SER A 168 1.12 -0.11 8.70
CA SER A 168 0.88 0.46 10.01
C SER A 168 1.58 1.81 10.26
N LEU A 169 2.26 2.36 9.26
CA LEU A 169 2.94 3.64 9.39
C LEU A 169 1.93 4.78 9.62
N PRO A 170 2.36 5.89 10.23
CA PRO A 170 1.51 7.07 10.36
C PRO A 170 1.02 7.55 9.00
N ALA A 171 -0.27 7.88 8.94
CA ALA A 171 -0.86 8.42 7.73
C ALA A 171 -0.33 9.82 7.41
N GLU A 172 -0.10 10.08 6.13
CA GLU A 172 0.38 11.35 5.61
C GLU A 172 -0.73 12.13 4.92
N VAL A 173 -0.73 13.45 5.08
CA VAL A 173 -1.64 14.32 4.35
C VAL A 173 -1.09 14.54 2.95
N VAL A 174 -1.81 14.10 1.94
CA VAL A 174 -1.46 14.31 0.53
C VAL A 174 -1.92 15.69 0.06
N VAL A 175 -3.18 15.99 0.22
CA VAL A 175 -3.80 17.27 -0.17
C VAL A 175 -4.89 17.65 0.82
N ARG A 176 -5.01 18.97 1.08
CA ARG A 176 -6.06 19.60 1.91
C ARG A 176 -7.06 20.36 1.04
N ASN A 177 -8.05 20.93 1.70
CA ASN A 177 -9.09 21.75 1.09
C ASN A 177 -9.85 21.00 0.00
N ILE A 178 -10.22 19.75 0.28
CA ILE A 178 -11.00 18.91 -0.61
C ILE A 178 -12.47 19.02 -0.24
N LEU A 179 -13.31 19.24 -1.24
CA LEU A 179 -14.75 19.18 -1.11
C LEU A 179 -15.27 17.90 -1.76
N PRO A 180 -16.34 17.31 -1.21
CA PRO A 180 -17.01 16.20 -1.89
C PRO A 180 -17.51 16.64 -3.26
N HIS A 181 -17.53 15.69 -4.21
CA HIS A 181 -18.24 15.91 -5.45
C HIS A 181 -19.76 16.00 -5.16
N ALA A 182 -20.48 16.86 -5.88
CA ALA A 182 -21.90 17.13 -5.59
C ALA A 182 -22.77 15.85 -5.71
N ASP A 183 -22.48 14.97 -6.68
CA ASP A 183 -23.35 13.87 -7.06
C ASP A 183 -22.68 12.49 -6.99
N ARG A 184 -21.42 12.42 -6.52
CA ARG A 184 -20.65 11.17 -6.56
C ARG A 184 -19.85 10.98 -5.26
N PRO A 185 -19.67 9.72 -4.81
CA PRO A 185 -18.75 9.42 -3.73
C PRO A 185 -17.30 9.68 -4.16
N PHE A 186 -16.40 9.80 -3.20
CA PHE A 186 -14.97 9.95 -3.48
C PHE A 186 -14.42 8.79 -4.29
N PHE A 187 -14.77 7.56 -3.92
CA PHE A 187 -14.42 6.35 -4.65
C PHE A 187 -15.65 5.65 -5.17
N GLN A 188 -15.59 5.26 -6.43
CA GLN A 188 -16.60 4.46 -7.10
C GLN A 188 -15.91 3.35 -7.90
N TYR A 189 -16.54 2.21 -8.03
CA TYR A 189 -15.89 1.01 -8.54
C TYR A 189 -16.59 0.48 -9.78
N PHE A 190 -15.80 -0.12 -10.67
CA PHE A 190 -16.29 -0.79 -11.86
C PHE A 190 -16.01 -2.29 -11.75
N HIS A 191 -17.06 -3.04 -11.95
CA HIS A 191 -17.06 -4.49 -11.94
C HIS A 191 -16.85 -5.01 -13.36
N GLU A 192 -16.24 -6.17 -13.51
CA GLU A 192 -15.91 -6.78 -14.80
C GLU A 192 -17.15 -6.96 -15.70
N THR A 193 -18.26 -7.42 -15.12
CA THR A 193 -19.48 -7.76 -15.87
C THR A 193 -20.64 -6.81 -15.62
N ALA A 194 -20.74 -6.26 -14.42
CA ALA A 194 -21.88 -5.40 -14.03
C ALA A 194 -21.67 -3.92 -14.36
N GLY A 195 -20.49 -3.54 -14.86
CA GLY A 195 -20.17 -2.15 -15.10
C GLY A 195 -20.02 -1.35 -13.79
N ARG A 196 -20.61 -0.17 -13.76
CA ARG A 196 -20.54 0.73 -12.60
C ARG A 196 -21.35 0.19 -11.41
N ILE A 197 -20.76 0.24 -10.24
CA ILE A 197 -21.41 -0.11 -8.98
C ILE A 197 -21.88 1.19 -8.32
N ASP A 198 -23.20 1.37 -8.26
CA ASP A 198 -23.82 2.60 -7.77
C ASP A 198 -23.85 2.73 -6.25
N SER A 199 -23.76 1.61 -5.53
CA SER A 199 -23.66 1.61 -4.07
C SER A 199 -22.67 0.57 -3.59
N VAL A 200 -21.63 1.04 -2.90
CA VAL A 200 -20.71 0.17 -2.18
C VAL A 200 -21.20 0.09 -0.75
N PRO A 201 -21.53 -1.10 -0.24
CA PRO A 201 -21.75 -1.28 1.20
C PRO A 201 -20.53 -0.76 1.98
N SER A 202 -20.68 -0.49 3.25
CA SER A 202 -19.64 0.10 4.08
C SER A 202 -18.40 -0.81 4.23
N GLY A 203 -17.64 -0.93 3.16
CA GLY A 203 -16.46 -1.76 3.04
C GLY A 203 -16.77 -3.14 2.46
N TRP A 204 -16.12 -3.45 1.37
CA TRP A 204 -16.13 -4.77 0.76
C TRP A 204 -14.82 -5.48 1.03
N TYR A 205 -14.91 -6.77 1.27
CA TYR A 205 -13.78 -7.62 1.60
C TYR A 205 -13.55 -8.66 0.50
N PRO A 206 -12.31 -9.05 0.24
CA PRO A 206 -12.01 -9.97 -0.85
C PRO A 206 -12.48 -11.40 -0.62
N LEU A 207 -13.09 -11.72 0.52
CA LEU A 207 -13.35 -13.09 0.91
C LEU A 207 -14.79 -13.37 1.27
N SER A 208 -15.25 -14.56 0.87
CA SER A 208 -16.37 -15.23 1.50
C SER A 208 -15.82 -15.97 2.72
N HIS A 209 -16.03 -15.43 3.90
CA HIS A 209 -15.88 -16.24 5.10
C HIS A 209 -17.11 -17.11 5.30
N ALA A 210 -16.92 -18.27 5.91
CA ALA A 210 -18.02 -19.13 6.35
C ALA A 210 -18.94 -18.42 7.39
N ALA A 211 -18.52 -17.26 7.89
CA ALA A 211 -19.30 -16.46 8.82
C ALA A 211 -20.32 -15.57 8.11
N ALA A 212 -21.52 -15.49 8.68
CA ALA A 212 -22.67 -14.75 8.16
C ALA A 212 -22.44 -13.24 7.91
N ALA A 213 -21.34 -12.65 8.40
CA ALA A 213 -20.98 -11.26 8.17
C ALA A 213 -20.38 -11.00 6.78
N TYR A 214 -19.91 -12.04 6.10
CA TYR A 214 -19.27 -11.97 4.79
C TYR A 214 -20.03 -12.87 3.81
N THR A 215 -21.28 -12.56 3.57
CA THR A 215 -22.09 -13.30 2.60
C THR A 215 -21.52 -13.10 1.21
N GLY A 216 -21.44 -14.19 0.45
CA GLY A 216 -20.67 -14.38 -0.77
C GLY A 216 -20.71 -13.29 -1.84
N ASP A 217 -21.74 -12.45 -1.87
CA ASP A 217 -21.87 -11.42 -2.89
C ASP A 217 -20.84 -10.29 -2.78
N GLN A 218 -20.41 -9.93 -1.57
CA GLN A 218 -19.48 -8.83 -1.37
C GLN A 218 -18.05 -9.23 -1.72
N SER A 219 -17.61 -10.40 -1.31
CA SER A 219 -16.28 -10.90 -1.61
C SER A 219 -16.09 -11.18 -3.10
N VAL A 220 -17.10 -11.77 -3.75
CA VAL A 220 -17.08 -11.98 -5.19
C VAL A 220 -16.98 -10.65 -5.93
N GLN A 221 -17.70 -9.63 -5.48
CA GLN A 221 -17.68 -8.33 -6.12
C GLN A 221 -16.34 -7.62 -5.99
N ILE A 222 -15.69 -7.62 -4.83
CA ILE A 222 -14.38 -6.99 -4.66
C ILE A 222 -13.30 -7.68 -5.51
N ASN A 223 -13.36 -9.01 -5.62
CA ASN A 223 -12.43 -9.78 -6.44
C ASN A 223 -12.60 -9.54 -7.95
N GLN A 224 -13.76 -9.04 -8.35
CA GLN A 224 -14.10 -8.74 -9.75
C GLN A 224 -13.96 -7.24 -10.07
N LEU A 225 -13.46 -6.43 -9.19
CA LEU A 225 -13.18 -5.02 -9.47
C LEU A 225 -12.07 -4.90 -10.51
N ARG A 226 -12.29 -4.03 -11.48
CA ARG A 226 -11.37 -3.77 -12.60
C ARG A 226 -10.91 -2.34 -12.69
N ALA A 227 -11.67 -1.42 -12.09
CA ALA A 227 -11.28 -0.03 -12.05
C ALA A 227 -11.87 0.68 -10.84
N VAL A 228 -11.20 1.74 -10.43
CA VAL A 228 -11.64 2.68 -9.40
C VAL A 228 -11.81 4.04 -10.05
N GLU A 229 -12.97 4.64 -9.93
CA GLU A 229 -13.20 6.05 -10.26
C GLU A 229 -13.01 6.88 -9.00
N VAL A 230 -12.21 7.93 -9.09
CA VAL A 230 -11.93 8.86 -8.01
C VAL A 230 -12.55 10.21 -8.34
N ASN A 231 -13.36 10.74 -7.44
CA ASN A 231 -14.11 11.98 -7.64
C ASN A 231 -13.90 12.92 -6.47
N TYR A 232 -13.39 14.11 -6.73
CA TYR A 232 -13.21 15.14 -5.70
C TYR A 232 -13.15 16.54 -6.30
N THR A 233 -13.32 17.53 -5.45
CA THR A 233 -13.17 18.94 -5.80
C THR A 233 -12.10 19.54 -4.92
N VAL A 234 -11.11 20.20 -5.48
CA VAL A 234 -10.09 20.93 -4.72
C VAL A 234 -10.50 22.39 -4.64
N SER A 235 -10.34 23.00 -3.47
CA SER A 235 -10.59 24.43 -3.25
C SER A 235 -9.29 25.15 -2.86
N ASN A 236 -9.32 26.49 -2.97
CA ASN A 236 -8.23 27.35 -2.48
C ASN A 236 -8.28 27.59 -0.96
N GLY A 237 -9.15 26.89 -0.23
CA GLY A 237 -9.33 27.05 1.22
C GLY A 237 -10.00 28.35 1.64
N ARG A 238 -10.49 29.16 0.69
CA ARG A 238 -11.27 30.37 0.96
C ARG A 238 -12.76 30.07 0.82
N THR A 239 -13.58 30.87 1.45
CA THR A 239 -15.05 30.74 1.42
C THR A 239 -15.71 31.90 0.68
N GLY A 240 -16.97 31.70 0.26
CA GLY A 240 -17.78 32.71 -0.38
C GLY A 240 -17.27 33.16 -1.75
N VAL A 241 -17.27 34.44 -2.03
CA VAL A 241 -16.93 35.01 -3.37
C VAL A 241 -15.47 34.86 -3.75
N GLU A 242 -14.61 34.58 -2.80
CA GLU A 242 -13.17 34.35 -3.02
C GLU A 242 -12.83 32.87 -3.20
N GLN A 243 -13.78 31.97 -2.97
CA GLN A 243 -13.59 30.55 -3.18
C GLN A 243 -13.34 30.26 -4.65
N ARG A 244 -12.33 29.44 -4.90
CA ARG A 244 -12.02 28.88 -6.21
C ARG A 244 -12.00 27.37 -6.06
N THR A 245 -12.68 26.69 -6.93
CA THR A 245 -12.79 25.23 -6.91
C THR A 245 -12.56 24.66 -8.29
N GLN A 246 -11.95 23.49 -8.33
CA GLN A 246 -11.77 22.70 -9.53
C GLN A 246 -12.19 21.26 -9.25
N GLN A 247 -13.06 20.73 -10.09
CA GLN A 247 -13.50 19.34 -10.01
C GLN A 247 -12.55 18.43 -10.78
N MET A 248 -12.33 17.23 -10.23
CA MET A 248 -11.58 16.15 -10.84
C MET A 248 -12.37 14.85 -10.76
N SER A 249 -12.41 14.14 -11.88
CA SER A 249 -12.92 12.79 -11.96
C SER A 249 -12.02 12.02 -12.94
N PHE A 250 -11.50 10.88 -12.50
CA PHE A 250 -10.67 10.02 -13.33
C PHE A 250 -10.86 8.56 -12.95
N VAL A 251 -10.63 7.66 -13.90
CA VAL A 251 -10.76 6.23 -13.72
C VAL A 251 -9.39 5.59 -13.82
N VAL A 252 -9.05 4.80 -12.82
CA VAL A 252 -7.82 4.00 -12.79
C VAL A 252 -8.18 2.55 -13.04
N SER A 253 -7.67 1.99 -14.12
CA SER A 253 -7.80 0.55 -14.38
C SER A 253 -6.76 -0.21 -13.57
N MET A 254 -7.22 -1.28 -12.92
CA MET A 254 -6.38 -2.21 -12.19
C MET A 254 -6.02 -3.42 -13.06
N PRO A 255 -4.97 -4.18 -12.73
CA PRO A 255 -4.63 -5.39 -13.45
C PRO A 255 -5.81 -6.36 -13.55
N SER A 256 -5.98 -6.96 -14.71
CA SER A 256 -7.18 -7.71 -15.08
C SER A 256 -7.23 -9.16 -14.60
N THR A 257 -6.26 -9.63 -13.83
CA THR A 257 -6.30 -10.99 -13.28
C THR A 257 -7.26 -11.06 -12.11
N PRO A 258 -8.39 -11.76 -12.24
CA PRO A 258 -9.28 -11.95 -11.10
C PRO A 258 -8.55 -12.73 -10.02
N PHE A 259 -8.60 -12.23 -8.80
CA PHE A 259 -8.23 -13.03 -7.65
C PHE A 259 -9.29 -14.11 -7.46
N VAL A 260 -8.88 -15.35 -7.53
CA VAL A 260 -9.71 -16.51 -7.17
C VAL A 260 -9.06 -17.14 -5.95
N PRO A 261 -9.68 -17.04 -4.76
CA PRO A 261 -9.13 -17.68 -3.58
C PRO A 261 -8.98 -19.17 -3.86
N PRO A 262 -7.79 -19.77 -3.60
CA PRO A 262 -7.65 -21.19 -3.73
C PRO A 262 -8.58 -21.90 -2.73
N PRO A 263 -9.25 -22.96 -3.13
CA PRO A 263 -10.04 -23.76 -2.21
C PRO A 263 -9.12 -24.38 -1.16
N ASN A 264 -9.56 -24.44 0.08
CA ASN A 264 -8.84 -25.01 1.22
C ASN A 264 -7.53 -24.27 1.58
N CYS A 265 -7.48 -22.98 1.41
CA CYS A 265 -6.40 -22.14 1.89
C CYS A 265 -6.78 -21.69 3.32
N GLY A 266 -6.45 -22.46 4.31
CA GLY A 266 -6.95 -22.26 5.65
C GLY A 266 -5.88 -22.25 6.75
N PRO A 267 -6.24 -21.79 7.96
CA PRO A 267 -5.31 -21.60 9.08
C PRO A 267 -4.95 -22.90 9.79
N ALA A 268 -5.17 -24.04 9.17
CA ALA A 268 -4.79 -25.31 9.78
C ALA A 268 -3.29 -25.30 10.10
N PRO A 269 -2.86 -25.73 11.30
CA PRO A 269 -1.46 -25.73 11.64
C PRO A 269 -0.70 -26.66 10.69
N ILE A 270 0.30 -26.11 10.02
CA ILE A 270 1.17 -26.86 9.13
C ILE A 270 2.03 -27.79 9.99
N LEU A 271 1.81 -29.08 9.87
CA LEU A 271 2.46 -30.12 10.68
C LEU A 271 3.41 -30.96 9.84
N GLY A 272 4.20 -31.75 10.52
CA GLY A 272 5.00 -32.82 9.91
C GLY A 272 6.29 -32.38 9.27
N ILE A 273 6.77 -31.14 9.49
CA ILE A 273 8.08 -30.73 9.01
C ILE A 273 9.20 -31.19 9.94
N SER A 274 10.30 -31.62 9.32
CA SER A 274 11.56 -31.86 9.99
C SER A 274 12.70 -31.49 9.03
N LEU A 275 13.89 -31.24 9.55
CA LEU A 275 15.02 -30.78 8.75
C LEU A 275 16.26 -31.58 9.13
N THR A 276 16.95 -32.09 8.11
CA THR A 276 18.27 -32.71 8.26
C THR A 276 19.29 -31.90 7.46
N ALA A 277 20.44 -31.63 8.07
CA ALA A 277 21.57 -30.99 7.40
C ALA A 277 22.78 -31.90 7.43
N THR A 278 23.34 -32.19 6.27
CA THR A 278 24.46 -33.13 6.11
C THR A 278 25.58 -32.46 5.31
N ALA A 279 26.78 -32.45 5.85
CA ALA A 279 27.95 -32.04 5.10
C ALA A 279 28.22 -33.01 3.93
N ALA A 280 28.45 -32.46 2.76
CA ALA A 280 28.64 -33.20 1.53
C ALA A 280 29.67 -32.51 0.62
N GLY A 281 29.99 -33.12 -0.52
CA GLY A 281 30.91 -32.56 -1.50
C GLY A 281 32.33 -33.16 -1.37
N TRP A 282 33.28 -32.50 -2.01
CA TRP A 282 34.71 -32.80 -1.97
C TRP A 282 35.52 -31.54 -1.74
N LEU A 283 36.79 -31.68 -1.49
CA LEU A 283 37.64 -30.51 -1.20
C LEU A 283 37.66 -29.56 -2.40
N GLY A 284 37.27 -28.32 -2.15
CA GLY A 284 37.13 -27.27 -3.16
C GLY A 284 35.73 -27.20 -3.82
N ALA A 285 34.80 -28.08 -3.40
CA ALA A 285 33.39 -28.05 -3.77
C ALA A 285 32.54 -28.49 -2.55
N GLU A 286 32.75 -27.78 -1.47
CA GLU A 286 32.06 -27.98 -0.20
C GLU A 286 30.60 -27.58 -0.32
N ARG A 287 29.71 -28.39 0.29
CA ARG A 287 28.29 -28.04 0.39
C ARG A 287 27.64 -28.64 1.63
N ILE A 288 26.48 -28.12 1.99
CA ILE A 288 25.62 -28.72 3.00
C ILE A 288 24.29 -29.06 2.32
N ASP A 289 23.94 -30.33 2.33
CA ASP A 289 22.68 -30.82 1.80
C ASP A 289 21.61 -30.78 2.90
N LEU A 290 20.57 -30.02 2.66
CA LEU A 290 19.36 -29.90 3.50
C LEU A 290 18.28 -30.79 2.93
N THR A 291 17.76 -31.72 3.73
CA THR A 291 16.68 -32.61 3.31
C THR A 291 15.53 -32.57 4.29
N TRP A 292 14.31 -32.61 3.76
CA TRP A 292 13.11 -32.63 4.57
C TRP A 292 11.96 -33.37 3.88
N PRO A 293 11.06 -34.02 4.64
CA PRO A 293 9.82 -34.56 4.11
C PRO A 293 8.84 -33.44 3.77
N PRO A 294 7.85 -33.66 2.89
CA PRO A 294 6.76 -32.73 2.70
C PRO A 294 5.99 -32.50 4.00
N ALA A 295 5.51 -31.27 4.21
CA ALA A 295 4.50 -31.01 5.21
C ALA A 295 3.25 -31.85 4.94
N VAL A 296 2.42 -32.08 5.96
CA VAL A 296 1.21 -32.90 5.80
C VAL A 296 0.32 -32.33 4.70
N ASP A 297 0.17 -30.99 4.66
CA ASP A 297 -0.70 -30.31 3.72
C ASP A 297 -0.06 -30.01 2.36
N ASP A 298 1.16 -30.44 2.11
CA ASP A 298 1.80 -30.38 0.78
C ASP A 298 1.36 -31.54 -0.11
N ASN A 299 1.45 -32.75 0.40
CA ASN A 299 1.16 -33.96 -0.37
C ASN A 299 -0.17 -34.65 0.00
N GLY A 300 -0.78 -34.23 1.09
CA GLY A 300 -2.06 -34.70 1.63
C GLY A 300 -2.85 -33.51 2.16
N GLY A 301 -3.86 -33.74 3.00
CA GLY A 301 -4.63 -32.70 3.64
C GLY A 301 -5.24 -31.69 2.67
N ALA A 302 -5.10 -30.41 2.98
CA ALA A 302 -5.61 -29.30 2.19
C ALA A 302 -4.84 -29.09 0.86
N ARG A 303 -3.60 -29.51 0.79
CA ARG A 303 -2.69 -29.33 -0.36
C ARG A 303 -2.43 -27.89 -0.73
N ASP A 304 -2.31 -27.05 0.27
CA ASP A 304 -2.23 -25.59 0.16
C ASP A 304 -0.84 -25.03 0.48
N ILE A 305 0.14 -25.88 0.80
CA ILE A 305 1.53 -25.44 0.93
C ILE A 305 2.03 -24.88 -0.39
N GLU A 306 2.48 -23.64 -0.38
CA GLU A 306 3.06 -22.98 -1.55
C GLU A 306 4.58 -23.12 -1.60
N ARG A 307 5.25 -23.08 -0.44
CA ARG A 307 6.72 -23.11 -0.40
C ARG A 307 7.27 -23.52 0.95
N TYR A 308 8.56 -23.80 0.94
CA TYR A 308 9.40 -23.97 2.12
C TYR A 308 10.41 -22.84 2.19
N ILE A 309 10.55 -22.22 3.35
CA ILE A 309 11.41 -21.07 3.58
C ILE A 309 12.59 -21.51 4.43
N ILE A 310 13.80 -21.18 3.99
CA ILE A 310 15.06 -21.55 4.65
C ILE A 310 15.74 -20.27 5.12
N TRP A 311 16.09 -20.21 6.39
CA TRP A 311 17.02 -19.23 6.94
C TRP A 311 18.36 -19.86 7.19
N ARG A 312 19.42 -19.09 7.08
CA ARG A 312 20.78 -19.51 7.35
C ARG A 312 21.52 -18.49 8.21
N ARG A 313 22.29 -18.99 9.16
CA ARG A 313 23.30 -18.18 9.87
C ARG A 313 24.59 -18.96 10.05
N GLN A 314 25.70 -18.25 10.18
CA GLN A 314 27.00 -18.81 10.54
C GLN A 314 27.25 -18.54 12.02
N GLY A 315 27.58 -19.56 12.79
CA GLY A 315 27.79 -19.42 14.24
C GLY A 315 26.54 -19.03 15.02
N GLY A 316 26.70 -18.26 16.09
CA GLY A 316 25.65 -17.87 17.05
C GLY A 316 24.98 -16.52 16.82
N GLY A 317 25.16 -15.89 15.65
CA GLY A 317 24.58 -14.59 15.34
C GLY A 317 23.04 -14.60 15.23
N PRO A 318 22.40 -13.43 15.11
CA PRO A 318 20.96 -13.34 14.89
C PRO A 318 20.59 -13.97 13.55
N TRP A 319 19.33 -14.44 13.43
CA TRP A 319 18.76 -14.81 12.16
C TRP A 319 18.50 -13.55 11.34
N GLY A 320 18.94 -13.55 10.09
CA GLY A 320 18.65 -12.49 9.13
C GLY A 320 17.37 -12.76 8.36
N LEU A 321 17.26 -12.16 7.19
CA LEU A 321 16.19 -12.43 6.23
C LEU A 321 16.25 -13.88 5.75
N PRO A 322 15.15 -14.43 5.19
CA PRO A 322 15.15 -15.72 4.54
C PRO A 322 16.27 -15.85 3.52
N TYR A 323 16.92 -16.99 3.53
CA TYR A 323 18.06 -17.28 2.65
C TYR A 323 17.60 -17.87 1.31
N ARG A 324 16.60 -18.75 1.36
CA ARG A 324 16.00 -19.39 0.18
C ARG A 324 14.51 -19.66 0.38
N SER A 325 13.80 -19.68 -0.74
CA SER A 325 12.41 -20.13 -0.84
C SER A 325 12.34 -21.25 -1.89
N ILE A 326 11.84 -22.39 -1.50
CA ILE A 326 11.71 -23.57 -2.36
C ILE A 326 10.21 -23.78 -2.61
N PRO A 327 9.73 -23.70 -3.85
CA PRO A 327 8.33 -23.98 -4.17
C PRO A 327 7.92 -25.39 -3.74
N ALA A 328 6.73 -25.53 -3.21
CA ALA A 328 6.15 -26.84 -2.92
C ALA A 328 5.84 -27.56 -4.25
N GLY A 329 6.33 -28.78 -4.36
CA GLY A 329 6.23 -29.58 -5.59
C GLY A 329 5.44 -30.86 -5.41
N ARG A 330 4.80 -31.06 -4.26
CA ARG A 330 4.07 -32.30 -3.92
C ARG A 330 4.91 -33.57 -4.07
N THR A 331 6.19 -33.44 -3.76
CA THR A 331 7.16 -34.53 -3.85
C THR A 331 7.21 -35.33 -2.54
N SER A 332 7.79 -36.51 -2.57
CA SER A 332 7.95 -37.32 -1.37
C SER A 332 9.07 -36.84 -0.44
N SER A 333 9.98 -36.02 -0.95
CA SER A 333 11.07 -35.42 -0.19
C SER A 333 11.62 -34.20 -0.95
N TYR A 334 12.21 -33.29 -0.21
CA TYR A 334 12.88 -32.11 -0.71
C TYR A 334 14.37 -32.16 -0.43
N LEU A 335 15.15 -31.59 -1.31
CA LEU A 335 16.60 -31.42 -1.19
C LEU A 335 16.97 -29.97 -1.62
N PHE A 336 17.75 -29.31 -0.80
CA PHE A 336 18.44 -28.09 -1.17
C PHE A 336 19.92 -28.19 -0.82
N SER A 337 20.81 -27.93 -1.77
CA SER A 337 22.25 -27.95 -1.57
C SER A 337 22.78 -26.54 -1.41
N ASP A 338 23.27 -26.19 -0.22
CA ASP A 338 23.96 -24.96 0.04
C ASP A 338 25.42 -25.07 -0.33
N GLU A 339 25.78 -24.55 -1.49
CA GLU A 339 27.12 -24.53 -2.04
C GLU A 339 27.95 -23.30 -1.58
N ASN A 340 27.33 -22.36 -0.88
CA ASN A 340 27.97 -21.15 -0.35
C ASN A 340 28.46 -21.35 1.09
N VAL A 341 29.18 -22.42 1.33
CA VAL A 341 29.75 -22.79 2.62
C VAL A 341 31.26 -22.92 2.53
N VAL A 342 31.93 -22.76 3.65
CA VAL A 342 33.40 -22.94 3.72
C VAL A 342 33.75 -23.92 4.82
N LEU A 343 34.92 -24.51 4.72
CA LEU A 343 35.46 -25.43 5.73
C LEU A 343 35.58 -24.78 7.10
N GLY A 344 35.17 -25.48 8.13
CA GLY A 344 35.38 -25.16 9.53
C GLY A 344 34.15 -24.58 10.25
N PRO A 345 33.54 -23.48 9.82
CA PRO A 345 32.43 -22.91 10.53
C PRO A 345 31.19 -23.80 10.59
N ALA A 346 30.44 -23.73 11.69
CA ALA A 346 29.12 -24.32 11.78
C ALA A 346 28.08 -23.42 11.12
N TYR A 347 27.27 -23.98 10.25
CA TYR A 347 26.09 -23.34 9.65
C TYR A 347 24.84 -23.87 10.32
N HIS A 348 23.97 -22.97 10.69
CA HIS A 348 22.66 -23.27 11.28
C HIS A 348 21.57 -22.88 10.30
N TYR A 349 20.59 -23.74 10.16
CA TYR A 349 19.45 -23.55 9.27
C TYR A 349 18.16 -23.62 10.06
N LEU A 350 17.19 -22.80 9.67
CA LEU A 350 15.77 -22.97 10.03
C LEU A 350 15.00 -23.27 8.75
N LEU A 351 13.95 -24.05 8.89
CA LEU A 351 12.97 -24.35 7.85
C LEU A 351 11.57 -24.08 8.39
N ALA A 352 10.73 -23.44 7.59
CA ALA A 352 9.30 -23.39 7.77
C ALA A 352 8.59 -23.71 6.46
N ALA A 353 7.43 -24.34 6.53
CA ALA A 353 6.50 -24.41 5.40
C ALA A 353 5.58 -23.18 5.43
N GLN A 354 5.19 -22.69 4.29
CA GLN A 354 4.26 -21.58 4.13
C GLN A 354 3.13 -21.99 3.18
N ASP A 355 1.92 -21.71 3.60
CA ASP A 355 0.72 -21.96 2.81
C ASP A 355 0.34 -20.76 1.93
N CYS A 356 -0.81 -20.83 1.28
CA CYS A 356 -1.34 -19.78 0.42
C CYS A 356 -1.86 -18.56 1.18
N THR A 357 -1.99 -18.61 2.51
CA THR A 357 -2.35 -17.47 3.36
C THR A 357 -1.15 -16.73 3.92
N PRO A 358 0.02 -16.86 3.42
CA PRO A 358 1.38 -16.76 3.98
C PRO A 358 1.55 -17.18 5.44
N LEU A 359 0.64 -17.97 6.00
CA LEU A 359 0.83 -18.57 7.32
C LEU A 359 2.04 -19.50 7.29
N MET A 360 2.88 -19.39 8.31
CA MET A 360 4.06 -20.23 8.43
C MET A 360 3.90 -21.27 9.54
N SER A 361 4.39 -22.45 9.28
CA SER A 361 4.58 -23.46 10.31
C SER A 361 5.56 -22.98 11.39
N PRO A 362 5.54 -23.58 12.59
CA PRO A 362 6.67 -23.48 13.49
C PRO A 362 7.97 -23.86 12.78
N THR A 363 9.05 -23.11 13.05
CA THR A 363 10.35 -23.40 12.46
C THR A 363 10.98 -24.67 13.06
N VAL A 364 11.58 -25.50 12.20
CA VAL A 364 12.47 -26.58 12.62
C VAL A 364 13.91 -26.22 12.30
N SER A 365 14.86 -26.74 13.06
CA SER A 365 16.26 -26.38 12.92
C SER A 365 17.17 -27.57 12.69
N ALA A 366 18.22 -27.36 11.91
CA ALA A 366 19.34 -28.27 11.76
C ALA A 366 20.65 -27.48 11.67
N SER A 367 21.76 -28.17 11.91
CA SER A 367 23.09 -27.56 11.75
C SER A 367 24.09 -28.61 11.22
N ALA A 368 25.01 -28.09 10.44
CA ALA A 368 26.16 -28.88 9.94
C ALA A 368 27.41 -28.03 9.81
N SER A 369 28.57 -28.66 9.86
CA SER A 369 29.85 -28.03 9.54
C SER A 369 30.56 -28.91 8.54
N VAL A 370 31.19 -28.31 7.55
CA VAL A 370 32.01 -29.02 6.61
C VAL A 370 33.43 -29.10 7.17
N VAL A 371 33.88 -30.32 7.42
CA VAL A 371 35.26 -30.61 7.88
C VAL A 371 35.96 -31.53 6.91
N SER A 372 37.28 -31.43 6.79
CA SER A 372 38.06 -32.19 5.80
C SER A 372 37.82 -33.69 5.85
N GLY A 373 37.47 -34.25 7.02
CA GLY A 373 37.24 -35.68 7.19
C GLY A 373 35.86 -36.19 6.80
N THR A 374 34.91 -35.30 6.47
CA THR A 374 33.54 -35.64 6.03
C THR A 374 33.38 -35.56 4.52
N LEU A 375 34.38 -35.07 3.80
CA LEU A 375 34.37 -34.94 2.35
C LEU A 375 34.88 -36.25 1.72
N GLN A 376 34.22 -36.70 0.69
CA GLN A 376 34.76 -37.81 -0.12
C GLN A 376 35.98 -37.35 -0.91
N PRO A 377 37.00 -38.15 -1.09
CA PRO A 377 38.19 -37.81 -1.86
C PRO A 377 37.89 -37.62 -3.36
#